data_991d93a177cd07cd6d0c962d619522a5
#
_entry.id   991d93a177cd07cd6d0c962d619522a5
#
_cell.length_a   1.000
_cell.length_b   1.000
_cell.length_c   1.000
_cell.angle_alpha   90.00
_cell.angle_beta   90.00
_cell.angle_gamma   90.00
#
_symmetry.space_group_name_H-M   'P 1'
#
loop_
_entity.id
_entity.type
_entity.pdbx_description
1 polymer ?
#
loop_
_entity_poly.entity_id
_entity_poly.type
_entity_poly.pdbx_seq_one_letter_code
_entity_poly.pdbx_strand_id
1 'polypeptide(L)'
;MPDELRLGAVYERSIAASLERLWENVHDWEHLPWVHEGAFSGIELEESGDWGWRARVGLAGGDETLRVELRREPDREVYHTRTLEGPGEGSDTIVRLIPRSERVTDIRVEFWLAVPDEQQAEMFGKGLLTLYARLWDEDEAMMVMRQEVIDGVRSSPARAGTAAPAPLALGPWSELSARLPLAVSTAQGEFRVVETDSGFFAHSVFCPHRGGPLGEGEIEAGHVVCPWHGYRFVLASGRGADGRRCHMAKPPRVELGADGQALLFFADDRIAEA
;
A
#
# COMPACT_ATOMS: atom_id res chain seq x y z
N MET A 1 -30.42 20.18 -9.45
CA MET A 1 -29.36 19.32 -9.98
C MET A 1 -29.27 19.54 -11.47
N PRO A 2 -28.09 19.69 -12.09
CA PRO A 2 -28.05 19.72 -13.55
C PRO A 2 -28.60 18.39 -14.07
N ASP A 3 -29.53 18.47 -15.02
CA ASP A 3 -30.17 17.27 -15.61
C ASP A 3 -29.22 16.52 -16.57
N GLU A 4 -28.05 17.02 -16.84
CA GLU A 4 -27.09 16.46 -17.80
C GLU A 4 -25.65 16.58 -17.30
N LEU A 5 -24.91 15.46 -17.34
CA LEU A 5 -23.47 15.44 -17.06
C LEU A 5 -22.69 15.97 -18.26
N ARG A 6 -21.61 16.72 -17.98
CA ARG A 6 -20.72 17.27 -19.00
C ARG A 6 -19.36 16.60 -18.94
N LEU A 7 -18.81 16.26 -20.10
CA LEU A 7 -17.45 15.73 -20.18
C LEU A 7 -16.43 16.83 -19.87
N GLY A 8 -15.79 16.79 -18.70
CA GLY A 8 -14.78 17.74 -18.28
C GLY A 8 -13.41 17.48 -18.89
N ALA A 9 -12.99 16.21 -18.94
CA ALA A 9 -11.72 15.80 -19.52
C ALA A 9 -11.69 14.29 -19.79
N VAL A 10 -10.66 13.90 -20.56
CA VAL A 10 -10.29 12.48 -20.76
C VAL A 10 -8.80 12.33 -20.43
N TYR A 11 -8.49 11.31 -19.60
CA TYR A 11 -7.12 10.93 -19.26
C TYR A 11 -6.81 9.56 -19.82
N GLU A 12 -5.68 9.41 -20.49
CA GLU A 12 -5.24 8.14 -21.06
C GLU A 12 -3.79 7.86 -20.67
N ARG A 13 -3.49 6.62 -20.31
CA ARG A 13 -2.14 6.18 -19.91
C ARG A 13 -1.96 4.68 -20.11
N SER A 14 -0.74 4.26 -20.42
CA SER A 14 -0.32 2.87 -20.30
C SER A 14 0.27 2.64 -18.90
N ILE A 15 -0.24 1.64 -18.19
CA ILE A 15 0.20 1.24 -16.84
C ILE A 15 1.03 -0.02 -16.96
N ALA A 16 2.21 -0.04 -16.33
CA ALA A 16 3.12 -1.20 -16.30
C ALA A 16 2.65 -2.30 -15.33
N ALA A 17 1.37 -2.65 -15.39
CA ALA A 17 0.76 -3.67 -14.56
C ALA A 17 -0.24 -4.53 -15.34
N SER A 18 -0.42 -5.77 -14.91
CA SER A 18 -1.42 -6.68 -15.49
C SER A 18 -2.84 -6.22 -15.12
N LEU A 19 -3.82 -6.63 -15.94
CA LEU A 19 -5.24 -6.41 -15.64
C LEU A 19 -5.63 -6.93 -14.25
N GLU A 20 -5.07 -8.06 -13.83
CA GLU A 20 -5.29 -8.62 -12.49
C GLU A 20 -4.82 -7.67 -11.39
N ARG A 21 -3.64 -7.06 -11.55
CA ARG A 21 -3.12 -6.08 -10.56
C ARG A 21 -3.97 -4.82 -10.52
N LEU A 22 -4.46 -4.35 -11.68
CA LEU A 22 -5.37 -3.21 -11.71
C LEU A 22 -6.67 -3.51 -10.95
N TRP A 23 -7.28 -4.68 -11.16
CA TRP A 23 -8.48 -5.06 -10.42
C TRP A 23 -8.21 -5.26 -8.92
N GLU A 24 -7.05 -5.80 -8.55
CA GLU A 24 -6.63 -5.86 -7.14
C GLU A 24 -6.55 -4.46 -6.51
N ASN A 25 -5.98 -3.48 -7.23
CA ASN A 25 -5.88 -2.09 -6.79
C ASN A 25 -7.26 -1.41 -6.71
N VAL A 26 -8.10 -1.56 -7.74
CA VAL A 26 -9.45 -0.96 -7.80
C VAL A 26 -10.35 -1.43 -6.65
N HIS A 27 -10.22 -2.68 -6.20
CA HIS A 27 -10.98 -3.22 -5.07
C HIS A 27 -10.36 -2.91 -3.70
N ASP A 28 -9.13 -2.42 -3.68
CA ASP A 28 -8.38 -2.11 -2.49
C ASP A 28 -8.63 -0.68 -2.03
N TRP A 29 -9.76 -0.45 -1.38
CA TRP A 29 -10.12 0.86 -0.84
C TRP A 29 -9.24 1.30 0.34
N GLU A 30 -8.61 0.35 1.07
CA GLU A 30 -7.83 0.64 2.28
C GLU A 30 -6.56 1.46 1.99
N HIS A 31 -5.99 1.39 0.78
CA HIS A 31 -4.76 2.11 0.46
C HIS A 31 -4.95 3.63 0.29
N LEU A 32 -6.18 4.08 -0.02
CA LEU A 32 -6.43 5.48 -0.42
C LEU A 32 -5.81 6.52 0.52
N PRO A 33 -6.01 6.49 1.86
CA PRO A 33 -5.45 7.52 2.74
C PRO A 33 -3.96 7.34 3.05
N TRP A 34 -3.35 6.24 2.61
CA TRP A 34 -1.95 5.92 2.86
C TRP A 34 -1.07 6.16 1.65
N VAL A 35 -1.45 5.60 0.51
CA VAL A 35 -0.72 5.77 -0.75
C VAL A 35 -0.99 7.16 -1.34
N HIS A 36 -2.21 7.65 -1.20
CA HIS A 36 -2.65 8.95 -1.72
C HIS A 36 -2.86 9.99 -0.61
N GLU A 37 -2.01 10.02 0.40
CA GLU A 37 -2.12 10.92 1.58
C GLU A 37 -2.25 12.41 1.21
N GLY A 38 -1.67 12.82 0.07
CA GLY A 38 -1.79 14.16 -0.45
C GLY A 38 -3.15 14.48 -1.10
N ALA A 39 -4.04 13.49 -1.27
CA ALA A 39 -5.40 13.66 -1.79
C ALA A 39 -6.46 13.27 -0.75
N PHE A 40 -6.20 12.25 0.06
CA PHE A 40 -7.17 11.69 0.99
C PHE A 40 -6.59 11.62 2.41
N SER A 41 -7.41 12.00 3.39
CA SER A 41 -7.04 12.01 4.82
C SER A 41 -7.59 10.81 5.60
N GLY A 42 -8.53 10.06 5.03
CA GLY A 42 -9.15 8.91 5.68
C GLY A 42 -10.21 8.26 4.80
N ILE A 43 -10.61 7.05 5.17
CA ILE A 43 -11.69 6.31 4.51
C ILE A 43 -12.48 5.49 5.53
N GLU A 44 -13.80 5.55 5.44
CA GLU A 44 -14.75 4.75 6.21
C GLU A 44 -15.61 3.93 5.25
N LEU A 45 -15.38 2.61 5.22
CA LEU A 45 -16.13 1.70 4.37
C LEU A 45 -17.57 1.56 4.86
N GLU A 46 -18.55 1.75 3.98
CA GLU A 46 -19.97 1.49 4.24
C GLU A 46 -20.35 0.08 3.77
N GLU A 47 -19.92 -0.31 2.58
CA GLU A 47 -20.29 -1.58 1.95
C GLU A 47 -19.23 -2.00 0.91
N SER A 48 -18.97 -3.30 0.78
CA SER A 48 -18.13 -3.85 -0.31
C SER A 48 -18.59 -5.23 -0.73
N GLY A 49 -18.24 -5.62 -1.96
CA GLY A 49 -18.55 -6.92 -2.55
C GLY A 49 -17.92 -7.07 -3.94
N ASP A 50 -18.31 -8.10 -4.68
CA ASP A 50 -17.81 -8.34 -6.05
C ASP A 50 -18.20 -7.22 -7.03
N TRP A 51 -19.19 -6.41 -6.65
CA TRP A 51 -19.64 -5.26 -7.42
C TRP A 51 -18.76 -4.03 -7.28
N GLY A 52 -17.92 -3.97 -6.26
CA GLY A 52 -17.10 -2.82 -5.88
C GLY A 52 -17.24 -2.45 -4.41
N TRP A 53 -17.24 -1.17 -4.10
CA TRP A 53 -17.35 -0.67 -2.73
C TRP A 53 -18.02 0.72 -2.67
N ARG A 54 -18.51 1.06 -1.47
CA ARG A 54 -19.03 2.39 -1.12
C ARG A 54 -18.41 2.84 0.19
N ALA A 55 -17.96 4.09 0.25
CA ALA A 55 -17.25 4.63 1.40
C ALA A 55 -17.45 6.13 1.56
N ARG A 56 -17.18 6.63 2.77
CA ARG A 56 -16.92 8.03 3.06
C ARG A 56 -15.42 8.26 3.04
N VAL A 57 -14.98 9.22 2.24
CA VAL A 57 -13.56 9.52 2.02
C VAL A 57 -13.29 10.95 2.48
N GLY A 58 -12.35 11.15 3.40
CA GLY A 58 -11.88 12.46 3.80
C GLY A 58 -10.94 13.04 2.76
N LEU A 59 -11.07 14.33 2.45
CA LEU A 59 -10.15 15.04 1.56
C LEU A 59 -8.96 15.60 2.35
N ALA A 60 -7.77 15.54 1.76
CA ALA A 60 -6.58 16.12 2.38
C ALA A 60 -6.68 17.67 2.40
N GLY A 61 -6.15 18.29 3.47
CA GLY A 61 -6.09 19.74 3.61
C GLY A 61 -7.33 20.42 4.20
N GLY A 62 -8.36 19.66 4.62
CA GLY A 62 -9.56 20.18 5.25
C GLY A 62 -10.41 19.13 5.93
N ASP A 63 -11.62 19.54 6.36
CA ASP A 63 -12.61 18.67 6.98
C ASP A 63 -13.66 18.16 5.99
N GLU A 64 -13.48 18.40 4.69
CA GLU A 64 -14.41 17.99 3.65
C GLU A 64 -14.37 16.48 3.45
N THR A 65 -15.55 15.91 3.22
CA THR A 65 -15.71 14.47 2.94
C THR A 65 -16.53 14.26 1.68
N LEU A 66 -16.20 13.18 0.97
CA LEU A 66 -16.99 12.67 -0.15
C LEU A 66 -17.64 11.36 0.28
N ARG A 67 -18.86 11.13 -0.13
CA ARG A 67 -19.44 9.79 -0.16
C ARG A 67 -19.36 9.28 -1.59
N VAL A 68 -18.61 8.22 -1.82
CA VAL A 68 -18.35 7.69 -3.16
C VAL A 68 -18.77 6.23 -3.28
N GLU A 69 -19.20 5.87 -4.47
CA GLU A 69 -19.44 4.48 -4.85
C GLU A 69 -18.58 4.14 -6.05
N LEU A 70 -17.72 3.14 -5.90
CA LEU A 70 -17.03 2.51 -7.02
C LEU A 70 -17.79 1.24 -7.40
N ARG A 71 -18.22 1.14 -8.66
CA ARG A 71 -19.00 0.03 -9.17
C ARG A 71 -18.41 -0.53 -10.47
N ARG A 72 -18.09 -1.83 -10.46
CA ARG A 72 -17.66 -2.57 -11.64
C ARG A 72 -18.87 -2.88 -12.54
N GLU A 73 -18.73 -2.72 -13.86
CA GLU A 73 -19.70 -3.25 -14.81
C GLU A 73 -19.51 -4.77 -14.94
N PRO A 74 -20.60 -5.56 -14.86
CA PRO A 74 -20.52 -6.99 -15.12
C PRO A 74 -20.03 -7.28 -16.55
N ASP A 75 -19.16 -8.29 -16.69
CA ASP A 75 -18.64 -8.79 -17.97
C ASP A 75 -17.91 -7.75 -18.84
N ARG A 76 -17.48 -6.63 -18.25
CA ARG A 76 -16.70 -5.59 -18.92
C ARG A 76 -15.51 -5.17 -18.05
N GLU A 77 -14.44 -4.76 -18.71
CA GLU A 77 -13.27 -4.18 -18.05
C GLU A 77 -13.48 -2.66 -17.85
N VAL A 78 -14.59 -2.32 -17.15
CA VAL A 78 -15.04 -0.95 -16.89
C VAL A 78 -15.52 -0.85 -15.44
N TYR A 79 -15.17 0.25 -14.80
CA TYR A 79 -15.79 0.64 -13.53
C TYR A 79 -16.14 2.12 -13.51
N HIS A 80 -17.07 2.47 -12.65
CA HIS A 80 -17.55 3.81 -12.39
C HIS A 80 -17.21 4.21 -10.98
N THR A 81 -16.77 5.45 -10.77
CA THR A 81 -16.67 6.06 -9.45
C THR A 81 -17.60 7.26 -9.41
N ARG A 82 -18.74 7.10 -8.72
CA ARG A 82 -19.76 8.13 -8.59
C ARG A 82 -19.63 8.85 -7.25
N THR A 83 -19.66 10.18 -7.27
CA THR A 83 -19.80 10.99 -6.07
C THR A 83 -21.28 11.07 -5.68
N LEU A 84 -21.62 10.48 -4.54
CA LEU A 84 -23.00 10.41 -4.04
C LEU A 84 -23.35 11.62 -3.15
N GLU A 85 -22.37 12.13 -2.38
CA GLU A 85 -22.51 13.30 -1.50
C GLU A 85 -21.19 14.08 -1.45
N GLY A 86 -21.27 15.41 -1.25
CA GLY A 86 -20.12 16.28 -1.06
C GLY A 86 -19.65 17.00 -2.33
N PRO A 87 -18.41 17.55 -2.37
CA PRO A 87 -17.88 18.22 -3.54
C PRO A 87 -17.94 17.34 -4.80
N GLY A 88 -18.57 17.85 -5.85
CA GLY A 88 -18.77 17.11 -7.10
C GLY A 88 -19.94 16.11 -7.07
N GLU A 89 -20.87 16.22 -6.11
CA GLU A 89 -22.06 15.36 -6.03
C GLU A 89 -22.79 15.24 -7.38
N GLY A 90 -23.12 13.99 -7.75
CA GLY A 90 -23.75 13.64 -9.00
C GLY A 90 -22.78 13.38 -10.16
N SER A 91 -21.48 13.75 -10.02
CA SER A 91 -20.47 13.46 -11.04
C SER A 91 -20.12 11.98 -11.09
N ASP A 92 -19.67 11.52 -12.26
CA ASP A 92 -19.29 10.13 -12.53
C ASP A 92 -17.95 10.08 -13.24
N THR A 93 -17.02 9.26 -12.76
CA THR A 93 -15.75 8.97 -13.41
C THR A 93 -15.81 7.54 -13.97
N ILE A 94 -15.68 7.42 -15.29
CA ILE A 94 -15.73 6.14 -15.98
C ILE A 94 -14.33 5.72 -16.37
N VAL A 95 -13.88 4.57 -15.89
CA VAL A 95 -12.58 4.01 -16.22
C VAL A 95 -12.72 2.73 -17.02
N ARG A 96 -12.03 2.69 -18.17
CA ARG A 96 -11.95 1.51 -19.04
C ARG A 96 -10.54 0.96 -18.95
N LEU A 97 -10.41 -0.34 -18.67
CA LEU A 97 -9.16 -1.08 -18.62
C LEU A 97 -9.00 -1.86 -19.92
N ILE A 98 -7.89 -1.67 -20.62
CA ILE A 98 -7.65 -2.25 -21.95
C ILE A 98 -6.34 -3.04 -21.88
N PRO A 99 -6.38 -4.36 -21.62
CA PRO A 99 -5.17 -5.16 -21.51
C PRO A 99 -4.40 -5.19 -22.85
N ARG A 100 -3.11 -4.92 -22.79
CA ARG A 100 -2.19 -4.94 -23.94
C ARG A 100 -1.27 -6.15 -23.93
N SER A 101 -0.86 -6.56 -22.75
CA SER A 101 -0.03 -7.74 -22.51
C SER A 101 -0.26 -8.27 -21.09
N GLU A 102 0.48 -9.31 -20.71
CA GLU A 102 0.47 -9.84 -19.33
C GLU A 102 0.94 -8.84 -18.27
N ARG A 103 1.64 -7.78 -18.70
CA ARG A 103 2.28 -6.79 -17.81
C ARG A 103 1.95 -5.33 -18.14
N VAL A 104 1.07 -5.10 -19.10
CA VAL A 104 0.69 -3.75 -19.52
C VAL A 104 -0.79 -3.67 -19.76
N THR A 105 -1.42 -2.68 -19.16
CA THR A 105 -2.84 -2.35 -19.35
C THR A 105 -2.96 -0.86 -19.63
N ASP A 106 -3.60 -0.50 -20.74
CA ASP A 106 -3.96 0.89 -20.97
C ASP A 106 -5.23 1.23 -20.17
N ILE A 107 -5.29 2.45 -19.69
CA ILE A 107 -6.48 3.02 -19.07
C ILE A 107 -6.98 4.19 -19.87
N ARG A 108 -8.31 4.33 -19.91
CA ARG A 108 -9.01 5.52 -20.39
C ARG A 108 -10.02 5.96 -19.34
N VAL A 109 -9.84 7.16 -18.83
CA VAL A 109 -10.65 7.77 -17.77
C VAL A 109 -11.44 8.94 -18.35
N GLU A 110 -12.75 8.93 -18.19
CA GLU A 110 -13.66 10.00 -18.62
C GLU A 110 -14.28 10.64 -17.37
N PHE A 111 -14.13 11.96 -17.22
CA PHE A 111 -14.71 12.71 -16.10
C PHE A 111 -16.01 13.37 -16.54
N TRP A 112 -17.12 12.80 -16.11
CA TRP A 112 -18.47 13.31 -16.36
C TRP A 112 -18.95 14.11 -15.15
N LEU A 113 -19.03 15.43 -15.29
CA LEU A 113 -19.19 16.37 -14.19
C LEU A 113 -20.62 16.93 -14.13
N ALA A 114 -21.17 16.97 -12.92
CA ALA A 114 -22.46 17.57 -12.62
C ALA A 114 -22.30 19.08 -12.39
N VAL A 115 -22.00 19.83 -13.46
CA VAL A 115 -21.75 21.28 -13.45
C VAL A 115 -22.68 22.01 -14.43
N PRO A 116 -22.97 23.31 -14.18
CA PRO A 116 -23.96 24.05 -14.96
C PRO A 116 -23.56 24.31 -16.41
N ASP A 117 -22.28 24.44 -16.70
CA ASP A 117 -21.80 24.84 -18.03
C ASP A 117 -20.48 24.18 -18.44
N GLU A 118 -20.16 24.28 -19.72
CA GLU A 118 -18.94 23.76 -20.35
C GLU A 118 -17.65 24.39 -19.78
N GLN A 119 -17.67 25.68 -19.44
CA GLN A 119 -16.50 26.38 -18.93
C GLN A 119 -16.10 25.84 -17.57
N GLN A 120 -17.06 25.56 -16.70
CA GLN A 120 -16.80 24.92 -15.41
C GLN A 120 -16.35 23.47 -15.61
N ALA A 121 -16.94 22.73 -16.54
CA ALA A 121 -16.51 21.37 -16.86
C ALA A 121 -15.04 21.34 -17.28
N GLU A 122 -14.61 22.22 -18.18
CA GLU A 122 -13.22 22.32 -18.62
C GLU A 122 -12.26 22.71 -17.47
N MET A 123 -12.68 23.68 -16.64
CA MET A 123 -11.87 24.14 -15.51
C MET A 123 -11.62 23.02 -14.50
N PHE A 124 -12.68 22.33 -14.05
CA PHE A 124 -12.54 21.20 -13.11
C PHE A 124 -11.84 20.00 -13.77
N GLY A 125 -12.11 19.74 -15.05
CA GLY A 125 -11.44 18.70 -15.81
C GLY A 125 -9.92 18.84 -15.81
N LYS A 126 -9.38 20.05 -15.97
CA LYS A 126 -7.92 20.31 -15.88
C LYS A 126 -7.36 19.96 -14.50
N GLY A 127 -8.08 20.29 -13.42
CA GLY A 127 -7.69 19.92 -12.06
C GLY A 127 -7.65 18.40 -11.87
N LEU A 128 -8.68 17.71 -12.39
CA LEU A 128 -8.77 16.24 -12.32
C LEU A 128 -7.66 15.55 -13.12
N LEU A 129 -7.27 16.07 -14.28
CA LEU A 129 -6.12 15.53 -15.04
C LEU A 129 -4.84 15.53 -14.21
N THR A 130 -4.57 16.64 -13.51
CA THR A 130 -3.39 16.78 -12.66
C THR A 130 -3.45 15.83 -11.45
N LEU A 131 -4.62 15.74 -10.80
CA LEU A 131 -4.84 14.84 -9.68
C LEU A 131 -4.65 13.38 -10.10
N TYR A 132 -5.32 12.95 -11.17
CA TYR A 132 -5.29 11.56 -11.63
C TYR A 132 -3.92 11.14 -12.15
N ALA A 133 -3.16 12.04 -12.77
CA ALA A 133 -1.77 11.74 -13.15
C ALA A 133 -0.94 11.32 -11.92
N ARG A 134 -1.07 12.06 -10.79
CA ARG A 134 -0.38 11.73 -9.54
C ARG A 134 -0.90 10.44 -8.92
N LEU A 135 -2.23 10.26 -8.79
CA LEU A 135 -2.80 9.05 -8.21
C LEU A 135 -2.35 7.80 -8.98
N TRP A 136 -2.37 7.85 -10.30
CA TRP A 136 -1.91 6.73 -11.13
C TRP A 136 -0.39 6.51 -11.11
N ASP A 137 0.43 7.55 -10.83
CA ASP A 137 1.87 7.37 -10.58
C ASP A 137 2.10 6.55 -9.30
N GLU A 138 1.37 6.89 -8.23
CA GLU A 138 1.43 6.25 -6.92
C GLU A 138 0.89 4.80 -7.00
N ASP A 139 -0.24 4.59 -7.66
CA ASP A 139 -0.84 3.27 -7.88
C ASP A 139 0.03 2.35 -8.74
N GLU A 140 0.60 2.86 -9.83
CA GLU A 140 1.49 2.08 -10.69
C GLU A 140 2.73 1.62 -9.94
N ALA A 141 3.33 2.49 -9.12
CA ALA A 141 4.48 2.14 -8.28
C ALA A 141 4.12 1.01 -7.29
N MET A 142 2.94 1.10 -6.65
CA MET A 142 2.43 0.05 -5.76
C MET A 142 2.20 -1.28 -6.50
N MET A 143 1.55 -1.27 -7.64
CA MET A 143 1.24 -2.46 -8.44
C MET A 143 2.50 -3.15 -8.98
N VAL A 144 3.49 -2.37 -9.47
CA VAL A 144 4.78 -2.89 -9.94
C VAL A 144 5.53 -3.57 -8.80
N MET A 145 5.67 -2.91 -7.64
CA MET A 145 6.31 -3.51 -6.48
C MET A 145 5.58 -4.77 -6.00
N ARG A 146 4.24 -4.75 -5.96
CA ARG A 146 3.42 -5.92 -5.63
C ARG A 146 3.71 -7.09 -6.55
N GLN A 147 3.85 -6.84 -7.84
CA GLN A 147 4.16 -7.88 -8.82
C GLN A 147 5.58 -8.44 -8.65
N GLU A 148 6.58 -7.58 -8.36
CA GLU A 148 7.96 -8.02 -8.08
C GLU A 148 8.03 -8.96 -6.87
N VAL A 149 7.23 -8.70 -5.82
CA VAL A 149 7.13 -9.59 -4.66
C VAL A 149 6.48 -10.93 -5.02
N ILE A 150 5.43 -10.92 -5.84
CA ILE A 150 4.76 -12.15 -6.33
C ILE A 150 5.70 -12.99 -7.18
N ASP A 151 6.48 -12.36 -8.05
CA ASP A 151 7.43 -13.04 -8.94
C ASP A 151 8.69 -13.54 -8.20
N GLY A 152 8.85 -13.21 -6.91
CA GLY A 152 10.03 -13.55 -6.13
C GLY A 152 11.29 -12.77 -6.52
N VAL A 153 11.15 -11.69 -7.29
CA VAL A 153 12.25 -10.76 -7.59
C VAL A 153 12.68 -10.04 -6.31
N ARG A 154 11.70 -9.68 -5.47
CA ARG A 154 11.90 -9.23 -4.08
C ARG A 154 11.48 -10.37 -3.16
N SER A 155 12.42 -10.93 -2.43
CA SER A 155 12.13 -12.06 -1.55
C SER A 155 11.57 -11.59 -0.21
N SER A 156 10.30 -11.93 0.02
CA SER A 156 9.80 -12.10 1.40
C SER A 156 10.63 -13.21 2.08
N PRO A 157 10.79 -13.20 3.43
CA PRO A 157 11.57 -14.23 4.10
C PRO A 157 11.19 -15.62 3.60
N ALA A 158 12.14 -16.35 3.04
CA ALA A 158 11.90 -17.73 2.64
C ALA A 158 11.41 -18.49 3.89
N ARG A 159 10.44 -19.38 3.73
CA ARG A 159 10.12 -20.35 4.79
C ARG A 159 11.43 -21.04 5.14
N ALA A 160 11.87 -20.86 6.39
CA ALA A 160 13.17 -21.29 6.87
C ALA A 160 13.45 -22.73 6.46
N GLY A 161 14.65 -22.97 5.94
CA GLY A 161 15.19 -24.32 5.77
C GLY A 161 15.28 -25.04 7.13
N THR A 162 15.55 -26.33 7.11
CA THR A 162 15.49 -27.24 8.26
C THR A 162 16.52 -26.98 9.38
N ALA A 163 17.35 -25.95 9.31
CA ALA A 163 18.31 -25.56 10.35
C ALA A 163 18.34 -24.02 10.50
N ALA A 164 18.39 -23.53 11.75
CA ALA A 164 18.63 -22.11 12.01
C ALA A 164 20.00 -21.73 11.44
N PRO A 165 20.09 -20.63 10.68
CA PRO A 165 21.36 -20.17 10.16
C PRO A 165 22.27 -19.68 11.29
N ALA A 166 23.58 -19.66 11.05
CA ALA A 166 24.52 -19.04 11.97
C ALA A 166 24.16 -17.55 12.16
N PRO A 167 24.38 -17.00 13.37
CA PRO A 167 24.16 -15.58 13.61
C PRO A 167 24.99 -14.71 12.66
N LEU A 168 24.38 -13.63 12.16
CA LEU A 168 25.04 -12.67 11.28
C LEU A 168 25.61 -11.52 12.11
N ALA A 169 26.90 -11.23 11.95
CA ALA A 169 27.52 -10.07 12.58
C ALA A 169 27.11 -8.77 11.88
N LEU A 170 26.61 -7.81 12.67
CA LEU A 170 26.22 -6.47 12.23
C LEU A 170 27.32 -5.43 12.43
N GLY A 171 28.43 -5.80 13.10
CA GLY A 171 29.55 -4.93 13.48
C GLY A 171 29.59 -4.64 14.98
N PRO A 172 30.50 -3.73 15.43
CA PRO A 172 30.66 -3.42 16.86
C PRO A 172 29.35 -2.91 17.48
N TRP A 173 28.95 -3.45 18.63
CA TRP A 173 27.76 -3.02 19.36
C TRP A 173 27.73 -1.52 19.64
N SER A 174 28.90 -0.96 20.04
CA SER A 174 29.05 0.46 20.36
C SER A 174 28.82 1.40 19.16
N GLU A 175 28.85 0.89 17.94
CA GLU A 175 28.70 1.66 16.71
C GLU A 175 27.32 1.44 16.05
N LEU A 176 26.52 0.49 16.58
CA LEU A 176 25.28 0.09 15.90
C LEU A 176 24.29 1.24 15.76
N SER A 177 24.02 2.00 16.84
CA SER A 177 23.08 3.14 16.82
C SER A 177 23.44 4.19 15.76
N ALA A 178 24.73 4.47 15.56
CA ALA A 178 25.18 5.46 14.58
C ALA A 178 24.98 5.01 13.12
N ARG A 179 24.69 3.73 12.89
CA ARG A 179 24.52 3.13 11.56
C ARG A 179 23.08 2.85 11.20
N LEU A 180 22.15 3.13 12.11
CA LEU A 180 20.71 2.86 11.90
C LEU A 180 20.01 3.99 11.11
N PRO A 181 18.94 3.66 10.36
CA PRO A 181 18.45 2.30 10.13
C PRO A 181 19.41 1.49 9.23
N LEU A 182 19.61 0.21 9.55
CA LEU A 182 20.52 -0.67 8.81
C LEU A 182 19.73 -1.70 8.00
N ALA A 183 19.91 -1.71 6.68
CA ALA A 183 19.39 -2.76 5.80
C ALA A 183 20.31 -3.98 5.81
N VAL A 184 19.72 -5.18 5.93
CA VAL A 184 20.43 -6.45 6.01
C VAL A 184 19.80 -7.46 5.08
N SER A 185 20.55 -7.95 4.08
CA SER A 185 20.11 -9.01 3.17
C SER A 185 20.74 -10.34 3.59
N THR A 186 19.91 -11.38 3.68
CA THR A 186 20.33 -12.72 4.11
C THR A 186 19.63 -13.79 3.24
N ALA A 187 20.05 -15.05 3.40
CA ALA A 187 19.35 -16.17 2.77
C ALA A 187 17.90 -16.36 3.30
N GLN A 188 17.56 -15.78 4.46
CA GLN A 188 16.23 -15.81 5.06
C GLN A 188 15.35 -14.64 4.62
N GLY A 189 15.88 -13.69 3.85
CA GLY A 189 15.19 -12.52 3.35
C GLY A 189 15.91 -11.20 3.68
N GLU A 190 15.19 -10.13 3.45
CA GLU A 190 15.67 -8.76 3.70
C GLU A 190 15.05 -8.21 4.98
N PHE A 191 15.88 -7.58 5.80
CA PHE A 191 15.51 -7.05 7.11
C PHE A 191 15.98 -5.62 7.25
N ARG A 192 15.28 -4.85 8.08
CA ARG A 192 15.71 -3.54 8.58
C ARG A 192 15.93 -3.64 10.08
N VAL A 193 17.10 -3.20 10.53
CA VAL A 193 17.43 -3.04 11.97
C VAL A 193 17.13 -1.61 12.36
N VAL A 194 16.43 -1.45 13.48
CA VAL A 194 16.01 -0.16 14.05
C VAL A 194 16.29 -0.12 15.55
N GLU A 195 16.37 1.08 16.11
CA GLU A 195 16.47 1.32 17.54
C GLU A 195 15.20 1.96 18.06
N THR A 196 14.78 1.56 19.25
CA THR A 196 13.69 2.17 20.02
C THR A 196 14.15 2.34 21.47
N ASP A 197 13.37 2.98 22.31
CA ASP A 197 13.64 3.08 23.75
C ASP A 197 13.78 1.71 24.44
N SER A 198 13.26 0.65 23.84
CA SER A 198 13.32 -0.72 24.35
C SER A 198 14.51 -1.53 23.81
N GLY A 199 15.36 -0.94 22.97
CA GLY A 199 16.53 -1.57 22.36
C GLY A 199 16.46 -1.73 20.85
N PHE A 200 17.29 -2.63 20.32
CA PHE A 200 17.39 -2.90 18.90
C PHE A 200 16.43 -3.99 18.46
N PHE A 201 15.77 -3.76 17.34
CA PHE A 201 14.85 -4.70 16.69
C PHE A 201 15.20 -4.87 15.23
N ALA A 202 14.92 -6.05 14.69
CA ALA A 202 14.98 -6.30 13.27
C ALA A 202 13.61 -6.77 12.78
N HIS A 203 13.18 -6.29 11.62
CA HIS A 203 11.91 -6.69 11.01
C HIS A 203 12.06 -6.89 9.50
N SER A 204 11.16 -7.67 8.89
CA SER A 204 11.08 -7.81 7.43
C SER A 204 10.89 -6.46 6.77
N VAL A 205 11.52 -6.26 5.61
CA VAL A 205 11.28 -5.06 4.78
C VAL A 205 9.99 -5.16 3.96
N PHE A 206 9.34 -6.35 3.95
CA PHE A 206 8.09 -6.57 3.23
C PHE A 206 6.92 -6.81 4.17
N CYS A 207 5.83 -6.11 3.92
CA CYS A 207 4.58 -6.31 4.64
C CYS A 207 3.93 -7.65 4.26
N PRO A 208 3.54 -8.49 5.23
CA PRO A 208 2.93 -9.80 4.95
C PRO A 208 1.51 -9.68 4.36
N HIS A 209 0.89 -8.49 4.41
CA HIS A 209 -0.44 -8.28 3.83
C HIS A 209 -0.40 -8.37 2.29
N ARG A 210 0.30 -7.43 1.62
CA ARG A 210 0.40 -7.36 0.16
C ARG A 210 1.80 -7.08 -0.36
N GLY A 211 2.84 -7.31 0.46
CA GLY A 211 4.23 -7.10 0.06
C GLY A 211 4.67 -5.62 0.06
N GLY A 212 3.90 -4.74 0.69
CA GLY A 212 4.26 -3.31 0.78
C GLY A 212 5.61 -3.07 1.44
N PRO A 213 6.22 -1.88 1.24
CA PRO A 213 7.59 -1.55 1.65
C PRO A 213 7.68 -1.28 3.16
N LEU A 214 7.51 -2.32 3.98
CA LEU A 214 7.57 -2.22 5.43
C LEU A 214 8.92 -1.71 5.93
N GLY A 215 9.99 -1.91 5.12
CA GLY A 215 11.30 -1.35 5.38
C GLY A 215 11.38 0.18 5.32
N GLU A 216 10.38 0.84 4.73
CA GLU A 216 10.22 2.31 4.69
C GLU A 216 9.25 2.79 5.77
N GLY A 217 8.57 1.86 6.45
CA GLY A 217 7.56 2.15 7.45
C GLY A 217 8.09 2.93 8.64
N GLU A 218 7.24 3.78 9.20
CA GLU A 218 7.52 4.51 10.43
C GLU A 218 7.52 3.58 11.64
N ILE A 219 8.34 3.91 12.63
CA ILE A 219 8.39 3.19 13.89
C ILE A 219 7.66 4.01 14.95
N GLU A 220 6.55 3.49 15.44
CA GLU A 220 5.70 4.16 16.44
C GLU A 220 5.42 3.24 17.62
N ALA A 221 5.80 3.66 18.83
CA ALA A 221 5.49 2.96 20.08
C ALA A 221 5.77 1.43 20.02
N GLY A 222 6.92 1.01 19.44
CA GLY A 222 7.31 -0.39 19.33
C GLY A 222 6.63 -1.17 18.19
N HIS A 223 5.98 -0.48 17.28
CA HIS A 223 5.38 -1.03 16.05
C HIS A 223 6.05 -0.46 14.81
N VAL A 224 6.11 -1.25 13.75
CA VAL A 224 6.34 -0.75 12.40
C VAL A 224 5.00 -0.59 11.68
N VAL A 225 4.80 0.53 10.98
CA VAL A 225 3.58 0.87 10.25
C VAL A 225 3.81 0.70 8.75
N CYS A 226 2.97 -0.07 8.07
CA CYS A 226 3.07 -0.25 6.63
C CYS A 226 2.56 0.99 5.89
N PRO A 227 3.36 1.61 4.99
CA PRO A 227 2.94 2.83 4.30
C PRO A 227 1.83 2.62 3.26
N TRP A 228 1.48 1.37 2.89
CA TRP A 228 0.41 1.13 1.93
C TRP A 228 -0.99 1.09 2.53
N HIS A 229 -1.13 0.61 3.80
CA HIS A 229 -2.45 0.39 4.41
C HIS A 229 -2.49 0.70 5.90
N GLY A 230 -1.43 1.26 6.48
CA GLY A 230 -1.36 1.53 7.90
C GLY A 230 -1.34 0.28 8.80
N TYR A 231 -1.11 -0.91 8.25
CA TYR A 231 -1.02 -2.13 9.05
C TYR A 231 0.17 -2.03 10.01
N ARG A 232 -0.11 -2.24 11.28
CA ARG A 232 0.87 -2.10 12.38
C ARG A 232 1.31 -3.48 12.84
N PHE A 233 2.61 -3.68 12.99
CA PHE A 233 3.18 -4.93 13.47
C PHE A 233 4.10 -4.67 14.66
N VAL A 234 3.92 -5.45 15.74
CA VAL A 234 4.75 -5.38 16.94
C VAL A 234 6.17 -5.83 16.59
N LEU A 235 7.18 -4.97 16.77
CA LEU A 235 8.57 -5.25 16.44
C LEU A 235 9.11 -6.49 17.16
N ALA A 236 8.76 -6.66 18.44
CA ALA A 236 9.26 -7.77 19.27
C ALA A 236 8.71 -9.15 18.88
N SER A 237 7.52 -9.23 18.30
CA SER A 237 6.84 -10.49 18.06
C SER A 237 6.41 -10.73 16.61
N GLY A 238 6.36 -9.71 15.78
CA GLY A 238 5.82 -9.76 14.42
C GLY A 238 4.29 -9.82 14.35
N ARG A 239 3.60 -9.81 15.49
CA ARG A 239 2.13 -9.89 15.52
C ARG A 239 1.52 -8.62 14.95
N GLY A 240 0.46 -8.78 14.14
CA GLY A 240 -0.40 -7.68 13.73
C GLY A 240 -1.08 -7.06 14.95
N ALA A 241 -1.13 -5.73 15.00
CA ALA A 241 -1.90 -4.96 15.96
C ALA A 241 -3.38 -4.88 15.53
N ASP A 242 -4.22 -4.28 16.38
CA ASP A 242 -5.62 -3.93 16.09
C ASP A 242 -6.51 -5.13 15.68
N GLY A 243 -6.20 -6.34 16.20
CA GLY A 243 -6.99 -7.55 15.97
C GLY A 243 -6.84 -8.14 14.56
N ARG A 244 -5.98 -7.61 13.72
CA ARG A 244 -5.73 -8.11 12.36
C ARG A 244 -5.07 -9.48 12.38
N ARG A 245 -5.50 -10.38 11.49
CA ARG A 245 -4.97 -11.77 11.40
C ARG A 245 -3.64 -11.87 10.66
N CYS A 246 -3.19 -10.79 10.03
CA CYS A 246 -1.94 -10.73 9.30
C CYS A 246 -0.76 -10.53 10.27
N HIS A 247 0.27 -11.37 10.17
CA HIS A 247 1.45 -11.34 11.03
C HIS A 247 2.72 -11.44 10.19
N MET A 248 3.77 -10.71 10.58
CA MET A 248 5.12 -10.98 10.05
C MET A 248 5.58 -12.37 10.50
N ALA A 249 6.50 -12.98 9.75
CA ALA A 249 7.31 -14.07 10.28
C ALA A 249 7.99 -13.62 11.59
N LYS A 250 8.32 -14.58 12.47
CA LYS A 250 8.98 -14.26 13.74
C LYS A 250 10.23 -13.41 13.49
N PRO A 251 10.30 -12.18 14.02
CA PRO A 251 11.42 -11.28 13.78
C PRO A 251 12.73 -11.88 14.30
N PRO A 252 13.86 -11.70 13.59
CA PRO A 252 15.16 -12.04 14.13
C PRO A 252 15.50 -11.13 15.32
N ARG A 253 16.31 -11.61 16.25
CA ARG A 253 16.71 -10.89 17.45
C ARG A 253 18.09 -10.26 17.25
N VAL A 254 18.28 -9.05 17.75
CA VAL A 254 19.58 -8.35 17.78
C VAL A 254 20.12 -8.48 19.19
N GLU A 255 21.29 -9.11 19.35
CA GLU A 255 21.90 -9.39 20.66
C GLU A 255 23.39 -9.02 20.66
N LEU A 256 23.92 -8.67 21.84
CA LEU A 256 25.34 -8.44 22.04
C LEU A 256 26.06 -9.78 22.15
N GLY A 257 27.01 -10.05 21.25
CA GLY A 257 27.91 -11.20 21.33
C GLY A 257 29.00 -11.04 22.39
N ALA A 258 29.58 -12.17 22.82
CA ALA A 258 30.66 -12.19 23.81
C ALA A 258 31.95 -11.47 23.36
N ASP A 259 32.08 -11.28 22.05
CA ASP A 259 33.19 -10.58 21.39
C ASP A 259 32.94 -9.07 21.19
N GLY A 260 31.83 -8.53 21.73
CA GLY A 260 31.42 -7.14 21.58
C GLY A 260 30.78 -6.80 20.25
N GLN A 261 30.46 -7.79 19.42
CA GLN A 261 29.72 -7.58 18.16
C GLN A 261 28.21 -7.60 18.39
N ALA A 262 27.47 -6.80 17.61
CA ALA A 262 26.05 -6.96 17.46
C ALA A 262 25.78 -8.13 16.51
N LEU A 263 24.94 -9.05 16.92
CA LEU A 263 24.62 -10.26 16.19
C LEU A 263 23.12 -10.33 15.90
N LEU A 264 22.77 -10.72 14.67
CA LEU A 264 21.39 -11.00 14.25
C LEU A 264 21.14 -12.50 14.32
N PHE A 265 20.23 -12.91 15.23
CA PHE A 265 19.84 -14.31 15.45
C PHE A 265 18.49 -14.59 14.81
N PHE A 266 18.43 -15.60 13.97
CA PHE A 266 17.19 -16.09 13.41
C PHE A 266 16.56 -17.15 14.34
N ALA A 267 15.26 -17.07 14.55
CA ALA A 267 14.58 -18.05 15.39
C ALA A 267 14.60 -19.45 14.74
N ASP A 268 14.87 -20.47 15.54
CA ASP A 268 14.57 -21.86 15.14
C ASP A 268 13.05 -22.05 15.27
N ASP A 269 12.34 -22.28 14.16
CA ASP A 269 10.88 -22.50 14.15
C ASP A 269 10.46 -23.78 14.90
N ARG A 270 11.42 -24.57 15.40
CA ARG A 270 11.19 -25.84 16.13
C ARG A 270 10.94 -25.67 17.63
N ILE A 271 10.94 -24.45 18.19
CA ILE A 271 10.70 -24.22 19.63
C ILE A 271 9.45 -23.34 19.84
N ALA A 272 8.35 -23.68 19.18
CA ALA A 272 7.09 -22.99 19.39
C ALA A 272 5.91 -23.97 19.58
N GLU A 273 6.12 -25.04 20.38
CA GLU A 273 5.03 -25.84 20.99
C GLU A 273 5.61 -26.57 22.22
N ALA A 274 5.59 -25.88 23.36
CA ALA A 274 5.64 -26.48 24.67
C ALA A 274 4.85 -25.62 25.68
#